data_b8a0e0bd782d5d59a8bd0dec39ec62dc
#
_entry.id   b8a0e0bd782d5d59a8bd0dec39ec62dc
#
_cell.length_a   1.000
_cell.length_b   1.000
_cell.length_c   1.000
_cell.angle_alpha   90.00
_cell.angle_beta   90.00
_cell.angle_gamma   90.00
#
_symmetry.space_group_name_H-M   'P 1'
#
loop_
_entity.id
_entity.type
_entity.pdbx_description
1 polymer ?
#
loop_
_entity_poly.entity_id
_entity_poly.type
_entity_poly.pdbx_seq_one_letter_code
_entity_poly.pdbx_strand_id
1 'polypeptide(L)'
;YDKFSDSTRRSCPGFKILRDMNPITGSRRGRRRIPLERGAIYALSSGMMTEKTTSNGFARGFINKPENMLLFVGYADPDSPGGKIRAAQPGDRIRLDEELPEVPLNCGVNIYDFSGHAPRDQLLEFMQKANARKTILVHGDSSALEWFGNQIERSVIPSPGKPLHI
;
A
#
# COMPACT_ATOMS: atom_id res chain seq x y z
N TYR A 1 9.32 3.27 -17.95
CA TYR A 1 7.96 2.73 -18.10
C TYR A 1 7.77 1.86 -19.34
N ASP A 2 8.77 1.74 -20.19
CA ASP A 2 8.81 0.75 -21.28
C ASP A 2 9.13 -0.70 -20.80
N LYS A 3 9.02 -0.94 -19.50
CA LYS A 3 9.49 -2.18 -18.85
C LYS A 3 8.39 -3.18 -18.49
N PHE A 4 7.20 -3.02 -19.00
CA PHE A 4 6.26 -4.15 -18.91
C PHE A 4 6.71 -5.24 -19.86
N SER A 5 6.78 -6.46 -19.34
CA SER A 5 7.18 -7.61 -20.16
C SER A 5 6.25 -7.74 -21.37
N ASP A 6 6.77 -8.23 -22.48
CA ASP A 6 5.97 -8.50 -23.68
C ASP A 6 4.81 -9.48 -23.40
N SER A 7 4.89 -10.28 -22.33
CA SER A 7 3.81 -11.13 -21.88
C SER A 7 2.63 -10.32 -21.34
N THR A 8 2.87 -9.27 -20.55
CA THR A 8 1.81 -8.41 -20.03
C THR A 8 1.12 -7.62 -21.16
N ARG A 9 1.89 -7.14 -22.12
CA ARG A 9 1.33 -6.45 -23.31
C ARG A 9 0.47 -7.39 -24.16
N ARG A 10 0.82 -8.66 -24.26
CA ARG A 10 0.03 -9.66 -25.01
C ARG A 10 -1.22 -10.08 -24.28
N SER A 11 -1.18 -10.22 -22.96
CA SER A 11 -2.35 -10.62 -22.17
C SER A 11 -3.37 -9.51 -21.95
N CYS A 12 -2.95 -8.25 -22.07
CA CYS A 12 -3.82 -7.07 -21.90
C CYS A 12 -3.64 -6.08 -23.06
N PRO A 13 -4.07 -6.40 -24.29
CA PRO A 13 -3.84 -5.56 -25.48
C PRO A 13 -4.52 -4.19 -25.41
N GLY A 14 -5.56 -4.02 -24.58
CA GLY A 14 -6.22 -2.75 -24.32
C GLY A 14 -5.55 -1.90 -23.24
N PHE A 15 -4.51 -2.40 -22.57
CA PHE A 15 -3.83 -1.67 -21.50
C PHE A 15 -2.87 -0.65 -22.08
N LYS A 16 -3.29 0.60 -22.09
CA LYS A 16 -2.50 1.75 -22.57
C LYS A 16 -1.85 2.43 -21.37
N ILE A 17 -0.60 2.10 -21.13
CA ILE A 17 0.16 2.74 -20.04
C ILE A 17 0.51 4.17 -20.44
N LEU A 18 0.22 5.12 -19.59
CA LEU A 18 0.60 6.53 -19.65
C LEU A 18 -0.02 7.38 -20.76
N ARG A 19 -0.39 6.85 -21.93
CA ARG A 19 -1.03 7.67 -22.95
C ARG A 19 -2.41 8.18 -22.54
N ASP A 20 -3.14 7.35 -21.80
CA ASP A 20 -4.50 7.65 -21.34
C ASP A 20 -4.51 8.01 -19.83
N MET A 21 -3.35 7.97 -19.17
CA MET A 21 -3.18 8.45 -17.81
C MET A 21 -2.57 9.86 -17.86
N ASN A 22 -3.15 10.78 -17.14
CA ASN A 22 -2.57 12.12 -16.96
C ASN A 22 -1.69 12.09 -15.68
N PRO A 23 -0.36 11.86 -15.81
CA PRO A 23 0.49 11.76 -14.64
C PRO A 23 0.59 13.10 -13.95
N ILE A 24 0.19 13.14 -12.68
CA ILE A 24 0.32 14.31 -11.84
C ILE A 24 1.76 14.42 -11.40
N THR A 25 2.56 15.09 -12.19
CA THR A 25 3.94 15.44 -11.87
C THR A 25 4.02 16.90 -11.43
N GLY A 26 4.92 17.23 -10.53
CA GLY A 26 5.16 18.61 -10.16
C GLY A 26 5.27 18.87 -8.65
N SER A 27 5.44 20.15 -8.30
CA SER A 27 5.62 20.58 -6.92
C SER A 27 4.38 20.35 -6.06
N ARG A 28 4.55 20.28 -4.71
CA ARG A 28 3.44 20.22 -3.74
C ARG A 28 2.33 21.24 -4.02
N ARG A 29 2.67 22.45 -4.53
CA ARG A 29 1.70 23.50 -4.87
C ARG A 29 0.84 23.14 -6.07
N GLY A 30 1.42 22.52 -7.11
CA GLY A 30 0.69 22.07 -8.29
C GLY A 30 -0.31 20.95 -7.96
N ARG A 31 0.10 19.99 -7.13
CA ARG A 31 -0.73 18.85 -6.72
C ARG A 31 -1.96 19.24 -5.88
N ARG A 32 -1.87 20.30 -5.08
CA ARG A 32 -3.01 20.83 -4.29
C ARG A 32 -4.11 21.47 -5.15
N ARG A 33 -3.86 21.72 -6.41
CA ARG A 33 -4.80 22.39 -7.35
C ARG A 33 -5.50 21.44 -8.30
N ILE A 34 -5.31 20.12 -8.15
CA ILE A 34 -5.98 19.16 -9.01
C ILE A 34 -7.44 19.12 -8.60
N PRO A 35 -8.36 19.50 -9.50
CA PRO A 35 -9.77 19.44 -9.20
C PRO A 35 -10.21 17.98 -9.07
N LEU A 36 -11.14 17.73 -8.15
CA LEU A 36 -11.84 16.45 -8.06
C LEU A 36 -12.97 16.46 -9.08
N GLU A 37 -12.76 15.76 -10.19
CA GLU A 37 -13.71 15.72 -11.30
C GLU A 37 -14.65 14.52 -11.14
N ARG A 38 -15.91 14.70 -11.52
CA ARG A 38 -16.89 13.62 -11.56
C ARG A 38 -16.57 12.63 -12.67
N GLY A 39 -16.63 11.33 -12.36
CA GLY A 39 -16.35 10.26 -13.32
C GLY A 39 -14.85 10.05 -13.60
N ALA A 40 -13.96 10.66 -12.81
CA ALA A 40 -12.52 10.46 -12.90
C ALA A 40 -12.03 9.38 -11.94
N ILE A 41 -10.95 8.69 -12.31
CA ILE A 41 -10.22 7.74 -11.47
C ILE A 41 -8.84 8.33 -11.15
N TYR A 42 -8.52 8.40 -9.87
CA TYR A 42 -7.24 8.88 -9.37
C TYR A 42 -6.42 7.72 -8.81
N ALA A 43 -5.35 7.33 -9.49
CA ALA A 43 -4.40 6.34 -9.01
C ALA A 43 -3.30 7.06 -8.19
N LEU A 44 -3.26 6.83 -6.89
CA LEU A 44 -2.39 7.56 -5.96
C LEU A 44 -1.54 6.59 -5.11
N SER A 45 -0.32 6.95 -4.86
CA SER A 45 0.53 6.39 -3.81
C SER A 45 0.64 7.39 -2.64
N SER A 46 0.76 6.97 -1.39
CA SER A 46 0.68 5.61 -0.89
C SER A 46 -0.69 5.31 -0.29
N GLY A 47 -1.02 4.02 -0.17
CA GLY A 47 -2.25 3.55 0.49
C GLY A 47 -2.31 3.86 1.99
N MET A 48 -1.18 4.20 2.62
CA MET A 48 -1.10 4.64 4.03
C MET A 48 -1.87 5.93 4.29
N MET A 49 -1.97 6.82 3.29
CA MET A 49 -2.61 8.13 3.41
C MET A 49 -2.09 8.94 4.62
N THR A 50 -0.79 8.84 4.90
CA THR A 50 -0.16 9.61 5.99
C THR A 50 -0.37 11.11 5.76
N GLU A 51 -0.38 11.87 6.85
CA GLU A 51 -0.59 13.32 6.82
C GLU A 51 0.32 14.04 5.82
N LYS A 52 -0.17 15.12 5.24
CA LYS A 52 0.54 15.96 4.27
C LYS A 52 0.93 15.25 2.95
N THR A 53 0.46 14.00 2.74
CA THR A 53 0.61 13.31 1.45
C THR A 53 -0.49 13.69 0.47
N THR A 54 -0.24 13.43 -0.82
CA THR A 54 -1.24 13.70 -1.87
C THR A 54 -2.47 12.81 -1.69
N SER A 55 -2.27 11.53 -1.37
CA SER A 55 -3.37 10.58 -1.15
C SER A 55 -4.25 10.97 0.04
N ASN A 56 -3.67 11.48 1.14
CA ASN A 56 -4.43 12.02 2.27
C ASN A 56 -5.30 13.20 1.86
N GLY A 57 -4.73 14.17 1.14
CA GLY A 57 -5.46 15.33 0.65
C GLY A 57 -6.64 14.97 -0.27
N PHE A 58 -6.46 13.95 -1.13
CA PHE A 58 -7.53 13.43 -1.98
C PHE A 58 -8.58 12.69 -1.14
N ALA A 59 -8.17 11.80 -0.22
CA ALA A 59 -9.09 11.07 0.66
C ALA A 59 -10.03 12.02 1.40
N ARG A 60 -9.55 13.15 1.88
CA ARG A 60 -10.36 14.19 2.52
C ARG A 60 -11.45 14.79 1.62
N GLY A 61 -11.17 14.89 0.33
CA GLY A 61 -12.15 15.38 -0.65
C GLY A 61 -13.19 14.31 -1.06
N PHE A 62 -12.90 13.02 -0.81
CA PHE A 62 -13.72 11.90 -1.24
C PHE A 62 -14.57 11.29 -0.13
N ILE A 63 -14.01 11.15 1.07
CA ILE A 63 -14.48 10.25 2.12
C ILE A 63 -15.90 10.54 2.60
N ASN A 64 -16.32 11.80 2.59
CA ASN A 64 -17.65 12.22 3.07
C ASN A 64 -18.75 12.23 2.00
N LYS A 65 -18.45 11.80 0.79
CA LYS A 65 -19.36 11.86 -0.36
C LYS A 65 -19.80 10.47 -0.78
N PRO A 66 -21.07 10.13 -0.67
CA PRO A 66 -21.56 8.77 -0.96
C PRO A 66 -21.45 8.37 -2.45
N GLU A 67 -21.32 9.33 -3.35
CA GLU A 67 -21.10 9.08 -4.78
C GLU A 67 -19.66 8.68 -5.12
N ASN A 68 -18.74 8.79 -4.18
CA ASN A 68 -17.34 8.44 -4.37
C ASN A 68 -17.02 7.01 -3.88
N MET A 69 -15.85 6.51 -4.31
CA MET A 69 -15.35 5.20 -3.90
C MET A 69 -13.84 5.26 -3.68
N LEU A 70 -13.37 4.65 -2.60
CA LEU A 70 -11.96 4.38 -2.34
C LEU A 70 -11.67 2.91 -2.63
N LEU A 71 -10.66 2.65 -3.47
CA LEU A 71 -10.21 1.32 -3.82
C LEU A 71 -8.79 1.12 -3.28
N PHE A 72 -8.65 0.24 -2.32
CA PHE A 72 -7.36 -0.17 -1.81
C PHE A 72 -6.85 -1.38 -2.59
N VAL A 73 -5.65 -1.27 -3.16
CA VAL A 73 -5.07 -2.30 -4.03
C VAL A 73 -3.77 -2.91 -3.46
N GLY A 74 -3.49 -2.66 -2.20
CA GLY A 74 -2.29 -3.17 -1.53
C GLY A 74 -2.38 -2.99 -0.02
N TYR A 75 -1.27 -3.26 0.66
CA TYR A 75 -1.16 -3.13 2.10
C TYR A 75 -1.34 -1.68 2.57
N ALA A 76 -2.01 -1.52 3.68
CA ALA A 76 -1.99 -0.31 4.49
C ALA A 76 -1.82 -0.71 5.97
N ASP A 77 -0.89 -0.05 6.64
CA ASP A 77 -0.64 -0.24 8.06
C ASP A 77 -1.93 0.06 8.86
N PRO A 78 -2.36 -0.84 9.78
CA PRO A 78 -3.58 -0.66 10.55
C PRO A 78 -3.67 0.68 11.30
N ASP A 79 -2.53 1.20 11.78
CA ASP A 79 -2.47 2.45 12.53
C ASP A 79 -2.47 3.69 11.62
N SER A 80 -2.21 3.52 10.33
CA SER A 80 -2.25 4.61 9.35
C SER A 80 -3.68 5.07 9.08
N PRO A 81 -3.89 6.32 8.62
CA PRO A 81 -5.20 6.78 8.18
C PRO A 81 -5.85 5.87 7.12
N GLY A 82 -5.06 5.34 6.18
CA GLY A 82 -5.53 4.38 5.19
C GLY A 82 -5.97 3.06 5.80
N GLY A 83 -5.24 2.53 6.78
CA GLY A 83 -5.61 1.32 7.52
C GLY A 83 -6.89 1.51 8.32
N LYS A 84 -7.04 2.65 8.99
CA LYS A 84 -8.27 3.02 9.71
C LYS A 84 -9.49 3.07 8.79
N ILE A 85 -9.37 3.67 7.59
CA ILE A 85 -10.46 3.66 6.61
C ILE A 85 -10.80 2.23 6.17
N ARG A 86 -9.81 1.37 5.95
CA ARG A 86 -10.03 -0.03 5.54
C ARG A 86 -10.81 -0.84 6.58
N ALA A 87 -10.63 -0.53 7.86
CA ALA A 87 -11.28 -1.22 8.97
C ALA A 87 -12.64 -0.61 9.37
N ALA A 88 -12.91 0.60 8.92
CA ALA A 88 -14.10 1.37 9.32
C ALA A 88 -15.37 0.90 8.61
N GLN A 89 -16.50 1.20 9.25
CA GLN A 89 -17.83 0.98 8.71
C GLN A 89 -18.42 2.30 8.15
N PRO A 90 -19.39 2.23 7.23
CA PRO A 90 -20.08 3.41 6.75
C PRO A 90 -20.66 4.24 7.90
N GLY A 91 -20.36 5.54 7.90
CA GLY A 91 -20.77 6.49 8.95
C GLY A 91 -19.75 6.70 10.06
N ASP A 92 -18.74 5.86 10.19
CA ASP A 92 -17.66 6.05 11.16
C ASP A 92 -16.93 7.38 10.92
N ARG A 93 -16.46 7.99 11.99
CA ARG A 93 -15.67 9.23 11.91
C ARG A 93 -14.19 8.91 11.81
N ILE A 94 -13.57 9.39 10.74
CA ILE A 94 -12.17 9.14 10.42
C ILE A 94 -11.33 10.40 10.63
N ARG A 95 -10.26 10.26 11.38
CA ARG A 95 -9.23 11.29 11.52
C ARG A 95 -8.14 11.06 10.46
N LEU A 96 -8.11 11.94 9.47
CA LEU A 96 -7.11 11.92 8.40
C LEU A 96 -5.89 12.79 8.71
N ASP A 97 -6.02 13.73 9.63
CA ASP A 97 -5.00 14.71 10.00
C ASP A 97 -5.26 15.16 11.44
N GLU A 98 -4.24 15.21 12.28
CA GLU A 98 -4.38 15.57 13.70
C GLU A 98 -4.85 17.00 13.91
N GLU A 99 -4.44 17.90 13.02
CA GLU A 99 -4.79 19.33 13.10
C GLU A 99 -6.22 19.64 12.59
N LEU A 100 -6.92 18.65 12.05
CA LEU A 100 -8.18 18.85 11.35
C LEU A 100 -9.30 17.98 11.95
N PRO A 101 -10.56 18.44 11.84
CA PRO A 101 -11.68 17.68 12.38
C PRO A 101 -11.85 16.34 11.64
N GLU A 102 -12.38 15.37 12.38
CA GLU A 102 -12.79 14.08 11.82
C GLU A 102 -13.88 14.25 10.78
N VAL A 103 -13.84 13.36 9.78
CA VAL A 103 -14.77 13.37 8.65
C VAL A 103 -15.56 12.06 8.63
N PRO A 104 -16.87 12.07 8.41
CA PRO A 104 -17.64 10.83 8.31
C PRO A 104 -17.28 10.05 7.04
N LEU A 105 -17.18 8.74 7.16
CA LEU A 105 -16.96 7.81 6.05
C LEU A 105 -18.29 7.51 5.38
N ASN A 106 -18.63 8.25 4.35
CA ASN A 106 -19.86 8.07 3.58
C ASN A 106 -19.62 7.46 2.20
N CYS A 107 -18.36 7.50 1.69
CA CYS A 107 -18.03 6.90 0.40
C CYS A 107 -17.95 5.36 0.48
N GLY A 108 -18.07 4.70 -0.67
CA GLY A 108 -17.79 3.27 -0.76
C GLY A 108 -16.31 2.97 -0.51
N VAL A 109 -16.03 1.84 0.14
CA VAL A 109 -14.66 1.35 0.33
C VAL A 109 -14.60 -0.11 -0.14
N ASN A 110 -13.69 -0.40 -1.07
CA ASN A 110 -13.41 -1.76 -1.51
C ASN A 110 -11.91 -2.05 -1.39
N ILE A 111 -11.58 -3.31 -1.08
CA ILE A 111 -10.22 -3.78 -0.89
C ILE A 111 -9.96 -4.90 -1.89
N TYR A 112 -8.87 -4.77 -2.64
CA TYR A 112 -8.38 -5.77 -3.58
C TYR A 112 -6.95 -6.13 -3.21
N ASP A 113 -6.63 -7.40 -3.28
CA ASP A 113 -5.26 -7.88 -3.04
C ASP A 113 -4.49 -7.99 -4.36
N PHE A 114 -3.80 -6.90 -4.72
CA PHE A 114 -2.82 -6.87 -5.81
C PHE A 114 -1.41 -6.68 -5.25
N SER A 115 -1.09 -7.40 -4.17
CA SER A 115 0.23 -7.33 -3.56
C SER A 115 1.31 -7.76 -4.56
N GLY A 116 2.35 -6.92 -4.69
CA GLY A 116 3.57 -7.29 -5.40
C GLY A 116 4.55 -8.09 -4.55
N HIS A 117 4.23 -8.33 -3.28
CA HIS A 117 5.05 -9.14 -2.39
C HIS A 117 4.76 -10.62 -2.59
N ALA A 118 5.79 -11.43 -2.52
CA ALA A 118 5.62 -12.88 -2.54
C ALA A 118 4.83 -13.33 -1.29
N PRO A 119 3.88 -14.25 -1.43
CA PRO A 119 3.17 -14.83 -0.29
C PRO A 119 4.14 -15.64 0.59
N ARG A 120 3.76 -15.81 1.83
CA ARG A 120 4.55 -16.47 2.88
C ARG A 120 5.15 -17.81 2.44
N ASP A 121 4.33 -18.64 1.80
CA ASP A 121 4.74 -19.98 1.42
C ASP A 121 5.79 -19.97 0.29
N GLN A 122 5.68 -19.02 -0.65
CA GLN A 122 6.71 -18.83 -1.68
C GLN A 122 8.03 -18.30 -1.11
N LEU A 123 7.97 -17.41 -0.12
CA LEU A 123 9.18 -16.96 0.58
C LEU A 123 9.85 -18.11 1.33
N LEU A 124 9.09 -18.95 2.01
CA LEU A 124 9.60 -20.14 2.68
C LEU A 124 10.27 -21.09 1.70
N GLU A 125 9.59 -21.41 0.60
CA GLU A 125 10.12 -22.28 -0.45
C GLU A 125 11.42 -21.72 -1.03
N PHE A 126 11.47 -20.42 -1.29
CA PHE A 126 12.68 -19.75 -1.78
C PHE A 126 13.85 -19.90 -0.79
N MET A 127 13.61 -19.64 0.50
CA MET A 127 14.64 -19.76 1.54
C MET A 127 15.14 -21.21 1.68
N GLN A 128 14.24 -22.19 1.63
CA GLN A 128 14.59 -23.61 1.68
C GLN A 128 15.41 -24.04 0.45
N LYS A 129 15.00 -23.60 -0.75
CA LYS A 129 15.76 -23.87 -1.99
C LYS A 129 17.14 -23.20 -2.01
N ALA A 130 17.26 -22.02 -1.46
CA ALA A 130 18.53 -21.31 -1.35
C ALA A 130 19.53 -22.05 -0.45
N ASN A 131 19.06 -22.84 0.50
CA ASN A 131 19.86 -23.65 1.42
C ASN A 131 21.09 -22.91 1.99
N ALA A 132 20.87 -21.66 2.42
CA ALA A 132 21.94 -20.80 2.90
C ALA A 132 22.52 -21.33 4.22
N ARG A 133 23.83 -21.12 4.42
CA ARG A 133 24.48 -21.45 5.69
C ARG A 133 23.91 -20.71 6.88
N LYS A 134 23.40 -19.49 6.65
CA LYS A 134 22.70 -18.66 7.64
C LYS A 134 21.68 -17.77 6.93
N THR A 135 20.49 -17.67 7.47
CA THR A 135 19.43 -16.79 6.98
C THR A 135 19.15 -15.68 8.00
N ILE A 136 19.26 -14.44 7.58
CA ILE A 136 18.98 -13.29 8.45
C ILE A 136 17.58 -12.78 8.12
N LEU A 137 16.69 -12.81 9.11
CA LEU A 137 15.30 -12.39 8.97
C LEU A 137 15.16 -10.94 9.42
N VAL A 138 14.76 -10.06 8.50
CA VAL A 138 14.59 -8.62 8.74
C VAL A 138 13.34 -8.12 8.04
N HIS A 139 12.88 -6.92 8.44
CA HIS A 139 11.78 -6.25 7.77
C HIS A 139 10.46 -7.02 7.80
N GLY A 140 9.93 -7.24 8.99
CA GLY A 140 8.64 -7.88 9.20
C GLY A 140 8.15 -7.65 10.62
N ASP A 141 6.87 -7.87 10.84
CA ASP A 141 6.29 -7.90 12.17
C ASP A 141 6.90 -9.05 12.99
N SER A 142 7.01 -8.88 14.31
CA SER A 142 7.62 -9.87 15.21
C SER A 142 7.04 -11.27 15.01
N SER A 143 5.71 -11.38 14.90
CA SER A 143 5.02 -12.65 14.65
C SER A 143 5.41 -13.31 13.32
N ALA A 144 5.60 -12.52 12.26
CA ALA A 144 6.05 -13.02 10.96
C ALA A 144 7.50 -13.50 11.02
N LEU A 145 8.38 -12.71 11.64
CA LEU A 145 9.81 -13.07 11.80
C LEU A 145 9.96 -14.34 12.64
N GLU A 146 9.23 -14.46 13.75
CA GLU A 146 9.22 -15.64 14.60
C GLU A 146 8.69 -16.87 13.86
N TRP A 147 7.63 -16.71 13.07
CA TRP A 147 7.10 -17.80 12.26
C TRP A 147 8.16 -18.35 11.30
N PHE A 148 8.83 -17.48 10.53
CA PHE A 148 9.92 -17.90 9.65
C PHE A 148 11.11 -18.47 10.43
N GLY A 149 11.43 -17.90 11.59
CA GLY A 149 12.47 -18.40 12.50
C GLY A 149 12.24 -19.85 12.90
N ASN A 150 10.99 -20.22 13.14
CA ASN A 150 10.62 -21.59 13.50
C ASN A 150 10.61 -22.57 12.29
N GLN A 151 10.57 -22.08 11.05
CA GLN A 151 10.58 -22.91 9.84
C GLN A 151 11.99 -23.09 9.25
N ILE A 152 12.94 -22.24 9.59
CA ILE A 152 14.29 -22.21 9.01
C ILE A 152 15.33 -22.41 10.12
N GLU A 153 15.85 -23.62 10.20
CA GLU A 153 16.76 -24.05 11.28
C GLU A 153 17.99 -23.15 11.49
N ARG A 154 18.52 -22.59 10.42
CA ARG A 154 19.69 -21.71 10.46
C ARG A 154 19.34 -20.23 10.31
N SER A 155 18.22 -19.81 10.87
CA SER A 155 17.79 -18.42 10.81
C SER A 155 18.17 -17.65 12.07
N VAL A 156 18.30 -16.33 11.91
CA VAL A 156 18.58 -15.38 13.00
C VAL A 156 17.74 -14.13 12.79
N ILE A 157 17.06 -13.71 13.84
CA ILE A 157 16.38 -12.42 13.91
C ILE A 157 17.33 -11.46 14.63
N PRO A 158 17.94 -10.46 13.94
CA PRO A 158 18.87 -9.56 14.56
C PRO A 158 18.18 -8.59 15.52
N SER A 159 18.84 -8.30 16.65
CA SER A 159 18.36 -7.24 17.54
C SER A 159 18.83 -5.88 17.01
N PRO A 160 17.95 -4.86 16.96
CA PRO A 160 18.34 -3.51 16.54
C PRO A 160 19.53 -2.98 17.34
N GLY A 161 20.51 -2.39 16.66
CA GLY A 161 21.69 -1.78 17.27
C GLY A 161 22.74 -2.76 17.82
N LYS A 162 22.57 -4.07 17.66
CA LYS A 162 23.58 -5.07 18.05
C LYS A 162 24.29 -5.63 16.83
N PRO A 163 25.63 -5.74 16.83
CA PRO A 163 26.36 -6.39 15.74
C PRO A 163 26.00 -7.88 15.69
N LEU A 164 25.82 -8.40 14.49
CA LEU A 164 25.61 -9.81 14.24
C LEU A 164 26.90 -10.42 13.68
N HIS A 165 27.48 -11.36 14.40
CA HIS A 165 28.61 -12.15 13.90
C HIS A 165 28.08 -13.34 13.08
N ILE A 166 28.49 -13.42 11.81
CA ILE A 166 28.04 -14.42 10.84
C ILE A 166 29.10 -15.49 10.63
#